data_87f4a266660239fc1debf642ab7f5387
#
_entry.id   87f4a266660239fc1debf642ab7f5387
#
_cell.length_a   1.000
_cell.length_b   1.000
_cell.length_c   1.000
_cell.angle_alpha   90.00
_cell.angle_beta   90.00
_cell.angle_gamma   90.00
#
_symmetry.space_group_name_H-M   'P 1'
#
loop_
_entity.id
_entity.type
_entity.pdbx_description
1 polymer ?
#
loop_
_entity_poly.entity_id
_entity_poly.type
_entity_poly.pdbx_seq_one_letter_code
_entity_poly.pdbx_strand_id
1 'polypeptide(L)'
;MTLEERCHLLVHPLIDLSCRSLYSGGGLPVVELVGTGGIGRPRTSHIEAVDPLTVTDMMEQLQQGYMASVAATAGCTMELVSKDKWGVDAQLIRPPRTALDEETMVLAQLKCTTQTVPDPAKEFFSYQFTKRQYFDHLAKRRGYLKAILIVMTTSPRQREWTEATHSGLVTRRGCYWAYLEGMEVNPDVKKPTVRIPTKNLMDAAALTTILDRADRGESLNG
;
A
#
# COMPACT_ATOMS: atom_id res chain seq x y z
N MET A 1 14.90 -15.86 -40.68
CA MET A 1 15.16 -14.62 -39.93
C MET A 1 14.69 -14.86 -38.52
N THR A 2 15.60 -15.16 -37.65
CA THR A 2 15.44 -15.70 -36.29
C THR A 2 15.17 -14.58 -35.28
N LEU A 3 14.35 -14.88 -34.33
CA LEU A 3 13.83 -14.03 -33.23
C LEU A 3 14.90 -13.85 -32.10
N GLU A 4 16.07 -13.35 -32.47
CA GLU A 4 17.18 -13.11 -31.51
C GLU A 4 17.85 -11.78 -31.82
N GLU A 5 17.19 -10.68 -31.57
CA GLU A 5 17.85 -9.37 -31.47
C GLU A 5 16.86 -8.31 -31.05
N ARG A 6 16.66 -8.14 -29.73
CA ARG A 6 16.31 -6.88 -29.06
C ARG A 6 16.24 -7.03 -27.54
N CYS A 7 17.38 -7.24 -26.93
CA CYS A 7 17.62 -6.81 -25.58
C CYS A 7 18.72 -5.75 -25.59
N HIS A 8 18.37 -4.50 -25.89
CA HIS A 8 19.27 -3.38 -25.58
C HIS A 8 19.03 -2.94 -24.16
N LEU A 9 19.93 -3.40 -23.28
CA LEU A 9 20.16 -2.86 -21.94
C LEU A 9 20.45 -1.35 -22.03
N LEU A 10 19.60 -0.55 -21.43
CA LEU A 10 19.95 0.78 -20.97
C LEU A 10 20.59 0.66 -19.58
N VAL A 11 21.92 0.61 -19.58
CA VAL A 11 22.74 0.72 -18.36
C VAL A 11 22.84 2.21 -18.01
N HIS A 12 22.19 2.65 -16.93
CA HIS A 12 22.48 3.93 -16.32
C HIS A 12 23.70 3.82 -15.40
N PRO A 13 24.56 4.84 -15.35
CA PRO A 13 25.84 4.77 -14.66
C PRO A 13 25.65 4.71 -13.13
N LEU A 14 26.38 3.79 -12.54
CA LEU A 14 26.58 3.62 -11.10
C LEU A 14 27.14 4.90 -10.47
N ILE A 15 26.46 5.41 -9.47
CA ILE A 15 27.00 6.40 -8.54
C ILE A 15 27.85 5.63 -7.54
N ASP A 16 29.14 5.88 -7.62
CA ASP A 16 30.17 5.35 -6.70
C ASP A 16 30.03 6.05 -5.34
N LEU A 17 29.50 5.35 -4.36
CA LEU A 17 29.47 5.76 -2.95
C LEU A 17 30.58 5.00 -2.22
N SER A 18 31.75 5.59 -2.17
CA SER A 18 32.84 5.13 -1.30
C SER A 18 32.46 5.25 0.18
N CYS A 19 32.04 4.15 0.77
CA CYS A 19 31.79 4.05 2.20
C CYS A 19 33.13 3.91 2.94
N ARG A 20 33.59 4.98 3.58
CA ARG A 20 34.68 4.89 4.57
C ARG A 20 34.11 4.43 5.90
N SER A 21 34.45 3.20 6.24
CA SER A 21 34.27 2.63 7.57
C SER A 21 35.16 3.35 8.59
N LEU A 22 34.56 3.87 9.65
CA LEU A 22 35.23 4.15 10.92
C LEU A 22 34.44 3.47 12.03
N TYR A 23 34.95 2.31 12.43
CA TYR A 23 34.54 1.65 13.68
C TYR A 23 35.22 2.36 14.85
N SER A 24 34.46 2.85 15.83
CA SER A 24 34.90 2.94 17.23
C SER A 24 33.69 2.75 18.14
N GLY A 25 33.86 1.88 19.12
CA GLY A 25 32.81 1.35 19.97
C GLY A 25 32.20 2.38 20.93
N GLY A 26 31.00 2.03 21.39
CA GLY A 26 30.31 2.76 22.46
C GLY A 26 28.80 2.62 22.32
N GLY A 27 28.15 2.20 23.39
CA GLY A 27 26.75 1.85 23.51
C GLY A 27 25.77 2.83 22.91
N LEU A 28 24.66 2.29 22.44
CA LEU A 28 23.54 3.03 21.87
C LEU A 28 22.91 3.96 22.93
N PRO A 29 22.71 5.25 22.64
CA PRO A 29 21.96 6.12 23.53
C PRO A 29 20.47 5.80 23.44
N VAL A 30 19.87 5.46 24.57
CA VAL A 30 18.43 5.47 24.77
C VAL A 30 18.00 6.94 24.87
N VAL A 31 17.38 7.47 23.81
CA VAL A 31 16.78 8.79 23.87
C VAL A 31 15.42 8.68 24.53
N GLU A 32 15.35 9.00 25.81
CA GLU A 32 14.13 9.19 26.56
C GLU A 32 13.57 10.57 26.22
N LEU A 33 12.49 10.62 25.41
CA LEU A 33 11.75 11.86 25.18
C LEU A 33 10.83 12.12 26.37
N VAL A 34 11.30 12.94 27.32
CA VAL A 34 10.48 13.51 28.39
C VAL A 34 9.64 14.64 27.81
N GLY A 35 8.37 14.39 27.55
CA GLY A 35 7.36 15.39 27.16
C GLY A 35 6.40 15.66 28.29
N THR A 36 6.42 16.85 28.85
CA THR A 36 5.52 17.34 29.88
C THR A 36 4.15 17.71 29.32
N GLY A 37 3.09 17.21 29.94
CA GLY A 37 1.80 17.91 30.09
C GLY A 37 0.66 17.55 29.14
N GLY A 38 -0.39 16.87 29.65
CA GLY A 38 -1.79 17.14 29.32
C GLY A 38 -2.53 16.15 28.41
N ILE A 39 -3.24 15.21 29.03
CA ILE A 39 -4.53 14.63 28.60
C ILE A 39 -4.64 14.16 27.15
N GLY A 40 -4.56 12.86 26.98
CA GLY A 40 -4.81 12.15 25.72
C GLY A 40 -3.61 11.32 25.33
N ARG A 41 -3.51 10.09 25.88
CA ARG A 41 -2.46 9.13 25.45
C ARG A 41 -2.58 8.91 23.94
N PRO A 42 -1.62 9.34 23.11
CA PRO A 42 -1.48 8.79 21.80
C PRO A 42 -1.11 7.32 22.00
N ARG A 43 -1.91 6.41 21.46
CA ARG A 43 -1.50 5.02 21.26
C ARG A 43 -0.46 4.99 20.14
N THR A 44 0.71 5.52 20.41
CA THR A 44 1.89 5.25 19.59
C THR A 44 2.32 3.83 19.95
N SER A 45 1.88 2.86 19.18
CA SER A 45 2.55 1.57 19.14
C SER A 45 4.02 1.87 18.86
N HIS A 46 4.90 1.55 19.79
CA HIS A 46 6.33 1.79 19.66
C HIS A 46 6.83 1.00 18.44
N ILE A 47 7.20 1.72 17.37
CA ILE A 47 7.75 1.10 16.17
C ILE A 47 9.24 0.88 16.45
N GLU A 48 9.66 -0.38 16.45
CA GLU A 48 11.08 -0.76 16.46
C GLU A 48 11.62 -0.60 15.03
N ALA A 49 11.99 0.63 14.68
CA ALA A 49 12.52 0.98 13.37
C ALA A 49 14.01 0.63 13.26
N VAL A 50 14.46 0.31 12.05
CA VAL A 50 15.89 0.24 11.73
C VAL A 50 16.46 1.66 11.71
N ASP A 51 15.72 2.60 11.10
CA ASP A 51 15.96 4.03 11.19
C ASP A 51 14.62 4.74 11.40
N PRO A 52 14.42 5.45 12.54
CA PRO A 52 13.19 6.16 12.84
C PRO A 52 12.83 7.27 11.86
N LEU A 53 13.81 7.87 11.17
CA LEU A 53 13.57 8.97 10.24
C LEU A 53 12.98 8.47 8.91
N THR A 54 13.30 7.25 8.51
CA THR A 54 12.93 6.70 7.21
C THR A 54 11.83 5.63 7.28
N VAL A 55 11.42 5.22 8.48
CA VAL A 55 10.51 4.07 8.66
C VAL A 55 9.19 4.21 7.89
N THR A 56 8.64 5.43 7.79
CA THR A 56 7.40 5.68 7.06
C THR A 56 7.58 5.45 5.56
N ASP A 57 8.68 5.95 4.99
CA ASP A 57 9.01 5.78 3.58
C ASP A 57 9.29 4.30 3.27
N MET A 58 9.93 3.59 4.21
CA MET A 58 10.17 2.15 4.08
C MET A 58 8.87 1.33 4.13
N MET A 59 7.89 1.74 4.94
CA MET A 59 6.55 1.13 4.95
C MET A 59 5.86 1.32 3.60
N GLU A 60 5.95 2.51 3.03
CA GLU A 60 5.40 2.82 1.72
C GLU A 60 6.08 1.99 0.63
N GLN A 61 7.41 1.92 0.63
CA GLN A 61 8.20 1.11 -0.30
C GLN A 61 7.83 -0.39 -0.20
N LEU A 62 7.65 -0.91 1.02
CA LEU A 62 7.23 -2.29 1.24
C LEU A 62 5.86 -2.56 0.62
N GLN A 63 4.90 -1.65 0.82
CA GLN A 63 3.56 -1.76 0.23
C GLN A 63 3.60 -1.69 -1.29
N GLN A 64 4.39 -0.79 -1.86
CA GLN A 64 4.59 -0.68 -3.31
C GLN A 64 5.16 -1.98 -3.89
N GLY A 65 6.18 -2.58 -3.24
CA GLY A 65 6.75 -3.87 -3.65
C GLY A 65 5.74 -5.01 -3.59
N TYR A 66 4.92 -5.07 -2.53
CA TYR A 66 3.83 -6.05 -2.40
C TYR A 66 2.83 -5.90 -3.55
N MET A 67 2.35 -4.68 -3.78
CA MET A 67 1.34 -4.41 -4.81
C MET A 67 1.88 -4.61 -6.23
N ALA A 68 3.14 -4.27 -6.49
CA ALA A 68 3.78 -4.55 -7.77
C ALA A 68 3.88 -6.06 -8.05
N SER A 69 4.19 -6.86 -7.03
CA SER A 69 4.22 -8.32 -7.15
C SER A 69 2.83 -8.92 -7.40
N VAL A 70 1.79 -8.41 -6.72
CA VAL A 70 0.39 -8.80 -6.94
C VAL A 70 -0.06 -8.42 -8.35
N ALA A 71 0.22 -7.21 -8.81
CA ALA A 71 -0.14 -6.74 -10.14
C ALA A 71 0.53 -7.57 -11.23
N ALA A 72 1.85 -7.81 -11.12
CA ALA A 72 2.58 -8.65 -12.07
C ALA A 72 2.02 -10.07 -12.13
N THR A 73 1.68 -10.68 -10.99
CA THR A 73 1.07 -12.02 -10.93
C THR A 73 -0.33 -12.05 -11.56
N ALA A 74 -1.09 -10.94 -11.47
CA ALA A 74 -2.39 -10.79 -12.12
C ALA A 74 -2.30 -10.43 -13.63
N GLY A 75 -1.09 -10.31 -14.19
CA GLY A 75 -0.89 -9.85 -15.58
C GLY A 75 -1.24 -8.38 -15.78
N CYS A 76 -1.09 -7.55 -14.75
CA CYS A 76 -1.41 -6.13 -14.73
C CYS A 76 -0.16 -5.31 -14.48
N THR A 77 -0.20 -4.03 -14.84
CA THR A 77 0.82 -3.05 -14.44
C THR A 77 0.35 -2.22 -13.25
N MET A 78 1.30 -1.73 -12.48
CA MET A 78 1.09 -0.76 -11.43
C MET A 78 1.93 0.48 -11.73
N GLU A 79 1.26 1.61 -11.93
CA GLU A 79 1.90 2.90 -12.16
C GLU A 79 1.76 3.78 -10.92
N LEU A 80 2.87 4.29 -10.40
CA LEU A 80 2.86 5.20 -9.26
C LEU A 80 2.54 6.62 -9.73
N VAL A 81 1.66 7.30 -8.97
CA VAL A 81 1.27 8.68 -9.25
C VAL A 81 2.23 9.64 -8.55
N SER A 82 3.13 10.25 -9.31
CA SER A 82 4.19 11.12 -8.78
C SER A 82 3.71 12.45 -8.19
N LYS A 83 2.51 12.92 -8.56
CA LYS A 83 1.94 14.19 -8.09
C LYS A 83 0.51 13.96 -7.58
N ASP A 84 0.43 13.35 -6.40
CA ASP A 84 -0.86 13.15 -5.75
C ASP A 84 -1.38 14.44 -5.11
N LYS A 85 -2.47 14.97 -5.67
CA LYS A 85 -3.25 16.07 -5.07
C LYS A 85 -4.50 15.58 -4.34
N TRP A 86 -4.91 14.31 -4.58
CA TRP A 86 -6.24 13.81 -4.20
C TRP A 86 -6.19 12.51 -3.40
N GLY A 87 -5.01 12.00 -3.07
CA GLY A 87 -4.83 10.75 -2.34
C GLY A 87 -4.86 9.50 -3.24
N VAL A 88 -4.58 9.67 -4.56
CA VAL A 88 -4.33 8.54 -5.46
C VAL A 88 -2.84 8.29 -5.50
N ASP A 89 -2.43 7.16 -4.97
CA ASP A 89 -1.00 6.81 -4.88
C ASP A 89 -0.57 5.91 -6.07
N ALA A 90 -1.51 5.15 -6.67
CA ALA A 90 -1.21 4.26 -7.79
C ALA A 90 -2.40 4.06 -8.74
N GLN A 91 -2.09 3.63 -9.96
CA GLN A 91 -3.02 3.13 -10.97
C GLN A 91 -2.73 1.64 -11.18
N LEU A 92 -3.76 0.81 -11.14
CA LEU A 92 -3.69 -0.62 -11.41
C LEU A 92 -4.34 -0.84 -12.77
N ILE A 93 -3.55 -1.25 -13.77
CA ILE A 93 -3.95 -1.25 -15.17
C ILE A 93 -3.85 -2.66 -15.71
N ARG A 94 -4.95 -3.19 -16.23
CA ARG A 94 -4.98 -4.39 -17.02
C ARG A 94 -4.87 -4.01 -18.51
N PRO A 95 -3.90 -4.56 -19.26
CA PRO A 95 -3.80 -4.33 -20.69
C PRO A 95 -5.03 -4.92 -21.43
N PRO A 96 -5.31 -4.44 -22.67
CA PRO A 96 -6.34 -5.00 -23.51
C PRO A 96 -6.16 -6.52 -23.70
N ARG A 97 -7.25 -7.27 -23.68
CA ARG A 97 -7.23 -8.73 -23.96
C ARG A 97 -7.20 -9.04 -25.45
N THR A 98 -7.78 -8.12 -26.23
CA THR A 98 -7.78 -8.18 -27.70
C THR A 98 -7.47 -6.80 -28.27
N ALA A 99 -7.18 -6.71 -29.57
CA ALA A 99 -6.90 -5.42 -30.23
C ALA A 99 -8.12 -4.48 -30.27
N LEU A 100 -9.30 -4.95 -29.92
CA LEU A 100 -10.55 -4.16 -29.90
C LEU A 100 -10.97 -3.75 -28.49
N ASP A 101 -10.30 -4.26 -27.45
CA ASP A 101 -10.58 -3.93 -26.07
C ASP A 101 -9.82 -2.67 -25.63
N GLU A 102 -10.34 -1.97 -24.65
CA GLU A 102 -9.64 -0.88 -23.94
C GLU A 102 -8.91 -1.40 -22.71
N GLU A 103 -7.96 -0.63 -22.19
CA GLU A 103 -7.34 -0.90 -20.90
C GLU A 103 -8.37 -0.70 -19.79
N THR A 104 -8.38 -1.62 -18.82
CA THR A 104 -9.17 -1.46 -17.60
C THR A 104 -8.30 -0.90 -16.50
N MET A 105 -8.72 0.19 -15.87
CA MET A 105 -7.97 0.87 -14.83
C MET A 105 -8.77 1.05 -13.55
N VAL A 106 -8.11 0.88 -12.41
CA VAL A 106 -8.64 1.22 -11.08
C VAL A 106 -7.60 2.08 -10.36
N LEU A 107 -8.07 3.18 -9.75
CA LEU A 107 -7.24 4.03 -8.90
C LEU A 107 -7.07 3.38 -7.53
N ALA A 108 -5.89 3.45 -6.96
CA ALA A 108 -5.60 2.94 -5.63
C ALA A 108 -5.03 4.02 -4.72
N GLN A 109 -5.61 4.14 -3.52
CA GLN A 109 -5.00 4.86 -2.41
C GLN A 109 -4.31 3.85 -1.51
N LEU A 110 -3.00 3.98 -1.34
CA LEU A 110 -2.16 3.08 -0.56
C LEU A 110 -1.97 3.65 0.85
N LYS A 111 -2.18 2.84 1.87
CA LYS A 111 -1.98 3.22 3.28
C LYS A 111 -1.37 2.08 4.05
N CYS A 112 -0.43 2.39 4.94
CA CYS A 112 0.18 1.43 5.85
C CYS A 112 -0.20 1.69 7.29
N THR A 113 -0.26 0.63 8.10
CA THR A 113 -0.49 0.73 9.54
C THR A 113 0.20 -0.40 10.31
N THR A 114 0.75 -0.06 11.47
CA THR A 114 1.26 -1.02 12.45
C THR A 114 0.29 -1.23 13.61
N GLN A 115 -0.81 -0.45 13.65
CA GLN A 115 -1.72 -0.40 14.81
C GLN A 115 -2.75 -1.53 14.84
N THR A 116 -2.94 -2.22 13.72
CA THR A 116 -3.97 -3.23 13.56
C THR A 116 -3.38 -4.53 13.04
N VAL A 117 -3.77 -5.63 13.69
CA VAL A 117 -3.57 -6.99 13.18
C VAL A 117 -4.94 -7.50 12.78
N PRO A 118 -5.22 -7.69 11.48
CA PRO A 118 -6.46 -8.30 11.05
C PRO A 118 -6.56 -9.72 11.61
N ASP A 119 -7.68 -10.01 12.26
CA ASP A 119 -8.00 -11.33 12.79
C ASP A 119 -8.91 -12.03 11.78
N PRO A 120 -8.48 -13.13 11.15
CA PRO A 120 -9.31 -13.86 10.17
C PRO A 120 -10.65 -14.37 10.73
N ALA A 121 -10.75 -14.54 12.06
CA ALA A 121 -11.99 -14.94 12.73
C ALA A 121 -12.99 -13.78 12.85
N LYS A 122 -12.57 -12.54 12.63
CA LYS A 122 -13.42 -11.35 12.64
C LYS A 122 -13.80 -10.96 11.23
N GLU A 123 -15.02 -10.53 11.05
CA GLU A 123 -15.54 -10.11 9.75
C GLU A 123 -14.84 -8.85 9.21
N PHE A 124 -14.44 -7.94 10.11
CA PHE A 124 -13.84 -6.64 9.75
C PHE A 124 -12.76 -6.24 10.74
N PHE A 125 -11.84 -5.41 10.26
CA PHE A 125 -11.00 -4.57 11.10
C PHE A 125 -11.20 -3.09 10.76
N SER A 126 -10.80 -2.20 11.68
CA SER A 126 -11.00 -0.76 11.51
C SER A 126 -9.72 -0.09 11.03
N TYR A 127 -9.87 0.86 10.09
CA TYR A 127 -8.82 1.77 9.65
C TYR A 127 -9.29 3.21 9.81
N GLN A 128 -8.49 4.08 10.45
CA GLN A 128 -8.79 5.50 10.64
C GLN A 128 -7.94 6.35 9.68
N PHE A 129 -8.60 7.17 8.88
CA PHE A 129 -7.92 8.12 8.01
C PHE A 129 -7.23 9.22 8.82
N THR A 130 -6.06 9.63 8.40
CA THR A 130 -5.33 10.77 8.99
C THR A 130 -5.94 12.12 8.62
N LYS A 131 -6.53 12.22 7.42
CA LYS A 131 -7.18 13.41 6.87
C LYS A 131 -8.52 13.03 6.23
N ARG A 132 -9.55 13.85 6.46
CA ARG A 132 -10.88 13.65 5.89
C ARG A 132 -10.87 13.65 4.36
N GLN A 133 -10.12 14.53 3.73
CA GLN A 133 -10.05 14.64 2.26
C GLN A 133 -9.70 13.31 1.56
N TYR A 134 -8.93 12.44 2.19
CA TYR A 134 -8.59 11.12 1.63
C TYR A 134 -9.80 10.19 1.60
N PHE A 135 -10.62 10.23 2.64
CA PHE A 135 -11.89 9.50 2.68
C PHE A 135 -12.87 10.06 1.64
N ASP A 136 -13.08 11.39 1.62
CA ASP A 136 -14.04 12.04 0.73
C ASP A 136 -13.72 11.75 -0.74
N HIS A 137 -12.41 11.67 -1.08
CA HIS A 137 -11.99 11.31 -2.43
C HIS A 137 -12.40 9.88 -2.81
N LEU A 138 -12.24 8.91 -1.91
CA LEU A 138 -12.62 7.50 -2.14
C LEU A 138 -14.14 7.30 -2.09
N ALA A 139 -14.85 8.08 -1.26
CA ALA A 139 -16.30 8.00 -1.12
C ALA A 139 -17.06 8.69 -2.27
N LYS A 140 -16.38 9.51 -3.06
CA LYS A 140 -16.98 10.22 -4.20
C LYS A 140 -17.53 9.23 -5.23
N ARG A 141 -18.79 9.46 -5.65
CA ARG A 141 -19.41 8.69 -6.75
C ARG A 141 -18.69 8.97 -8.06
N ARG A 142 -18.35 7.90 -8.79
CA ARG A 142 -17.60 7.95 -10.04
C ARG A 142 -18.36 7.21 -11.15
N GLY A 143 -18.38 7.79 -12.33
CA GLY A 143 -19.01 7.15 -13.49
C GLY A 143 -18.21 5.94 -13.98
N TYR A 144 -16.97 6.17 -14.38
CA TYR A 144 -16.16 5.17 -15.08
C TYR A 144 -14.96 4.68 -14.26
N LEU A 145 -14.15 5.61 -13.77
CA LEU A 145 -12.89 5.28 -13.12
C LEU A 145 -13.09 5.03 -11.62
N LYS A 146 -13.11 3.78 -11.23
CA LYS A 146 -13.28 3.37 -9.83
C LYS A 146 -12.02 3.63 -9.00
N ALA A 147 -12.21 3.84 -7.69
CA ALA A 147 -11.10 4.05 -6.76
C ALA A 147 -11.26 3.16 -5.53
N ILE A 148 -10.19 2.53 -5.08
CA ILE A 148 -10.17 1.64 -3.91
C ILE A 148 -9.15 2.11 -2.88
N LEU A 149 -9.42 1.82 -1.61
CA LEU A 149 -8.46 1.90 -0.54
C LEU A 149 -7.73 0.57 -0.43
N ILE A 150 -6.41 0.61 -0.33
CA ILE A 150 -5.58 -0.57 -0.03
C ILE A 150 -4.79 -0.27 1.24
N VAL A 151 -5.03 -1.03 2.31
CA VAL A 151 -4.34 -0.88 3.59
C VAL A 151 -3.41 -2.06 3.80
N MET A 152 -2.12 -1.79 3.87
CA MET A 152 -1.13 -2.75 4.32
C MET A 152 -1.04 -2.73 5.83
N THR A 153 -1.12 -3.89 6.45
CA THR A 153 -0.78 -4.03 7.87
C THR A 153 0.65 -4.55 7.98
N THR A 154 1.44 -3.98 8.88
CA THR A 154 2.84 -4.39 9.09
C THR A 154 3.10 -4.68 10.56
N SER A 155 4.17 -5.42 10.87
CA SER A 155 4.67 -5.53 12.23
C SER A 155 5.22 -4.16 12.69
N PRO A 156 5.04 -3.78 13.97
CA PRO A 156 5.76 -2.63 14.53
C PRO A 156 7.29 -2.85 14.56
N ARG A 157 7.76 -4.08 14.38
CA ARG A 157 9.17 -4.42 14.29
C ARG A 157 9.60 -4.49 12.82
N GLN A 158 10.32 -3.48 12.34
CA GLN A 158 10.71 -3.38 10.94
C GLN A 158 11.50 -4.61 10.46
N ARG A 159 12.35 -5.19 11.31
CA ARG A 159 13.16 -6.38 10.97
C ARG A 159 12.32 -7.64 10.68
N GLU A 160 11.04 -7.65 11.06
CA GLU A 160 10.12 -8.77 10.82
C GLU A 160 9.31 -8.63 9.54
N TRP A 161 9.46 -7.57 8.76
CA TRP A 161 8.60 -7.31 7.61
C TRP A 161 8.74 -8.32 6.49
N THR A 162 9.97 -8.79 6.27
CA THR A 162 10.25 -9.77 5.22
C THR A 162 11.16 -10.88 5.72
N GLU A 163 11.02 -12.04 5.08
CA GLU A 163 11.90 -13.20 5.29
C GLU A 163 12.25 -13.80 3.93
N ALA A 164 13.52 -13.87 3.61
CA ALA A 164 14.02 -14.47 2.36
C ALA A 164 14.56 -15.87 2.63
N THR A 165 14.16 -16.83 1.80
CA THR A 165 14.63 -18.20 1.77
C THR A 165 15.02 -18.59 0.35
N HIS A 166 15.60 -19.78 0.15
CA HIS A 166 15.87 -20.29 -1.21
C HIS A 166 14.60 -20.50 -2.04
N SER A 167 13.44 -20.66 -1.41
CA SER A 167 12.14 -20.86 -2.07
C SER A 167 11.39 -19.57 -2.35
N GLY A 168 11.80 -18.43 -1.79
CA GLY A 168 11.14 -17.16 -2.06
C GLY A 168 11.33 -16.10 -0.99
N LEU A 169 10.74 -14.95 -1.27
CA LEU A 169 10.59 -13.82 -0.35
C LEU A 169 9.17 -13.82 0.23
N VAL A 170 9.06 -13.95 1.52
CA VAL A 170 7.80 -13.84 2.24
C VAL A 170 7.69 -12.45 2.85
N THR A 171 6.65 -11.70 2.49
CA THR A 171 6.26 -10.48 3.19
C THR A 171 5.31 -10.86 4.31
N ARG A 172 5.70 -10.61 5.55
CA ARG A 172 4.86 -10.92 6.72
C ARG A 172 3.73 -9.92 6.82
N ARG A 173 2.48 -10.44 6.92
CA ARG A 173 1.23 -9.70 6.78
C ARG A 173 0.97 -9.27 5.34
N GLY A 174 -0.19 -8.66 5.07
CA GLY A 174 -0.65 -8.40 3.71
C GLY A 174 -1.40 -7.09 3.57
N CYS A 175 -1.82 -6.84 2.34
CA CYS A 175 -2.70 -5.75 1.98
C CYS A 175 -4.16 -6.20 1.98
N TYR A 176 -5.04 -5.31 2.41
CA TYR A 176 -6.50 -5.50 2.38
C TYR A 176 -7.14 -4.33 1.66
N TRP A 177 -8.20 -4.58 0.94
CA TRP A 177 -8.85 -3.54 0.17
C TRP A 177 -10.27 -3.26 0.63
N ALA A 178 -10.72 -2.02 0.37
CA ALA A 178 -12.10 -1.61 0.58
C ALA A 178 -12.54 -0.66 -0.53
N TYR A 179 -13.80 -0.79 -0.94
CA TYR A 179 -14.46 0.12 -1.85
C TYR A 179 -15.42 1.00 -1.06
N LEU A 180 -15.21 2.31 -1.11
CA LEU A 180 -15.90 3.27 -0.25
C LEU A 180 -16.85 4.19 -1.02
N GLU A 181 -17.02 4.03 -2.33
CA GLU A 181 -17.87 4.88 -3.16
C GLU A 181 -19.29 4.94 -2.62
N GLY A 182 -19.80 6.15 -2.44
CA GLY A 182 -21.13 6.41 -1.90
C GLY A 182 -21.25 6.28 -0.38
N MET A 183 -20.16 5.95 0.33
CA MET A 183 -20.18 5.88 1.78
C MET A 183 -20.30 7.29 2.38
N GLU A 184 -21.21 7.46 3.32
CA GLU A 184 -21.43 8.72 4.03
C GLU A 184 -20.92 8.64 5.46
N VAL A 185 -20.23 9.69 5.90
CA VAL A 185 -19.77 9.87 7.28
C VAL A 185 -20.10 11.30 7.71
N ASN A 186 -20.54 11.49 8.97
CA ASN A 186 -20.86 12.79 9.53
C ASN A 186 -19.80 13.85 9.13
N PRO A 187 -20.20 14.99 8.53
CA PRO A 187 -19.30 16.05 8.06
C PRO A 187 -18.33 16.58 9.12
N ASP A 188 -18.70 16.58 10.38
CA ASP A 188 -17.90 17.10 11.48
C ASP A 188 -16.74 16.17 11.88
N VAL A 189 -16.74 14.91 11.42
CA VAL A 189 -15.67 13.94 11.72
C VAL A 189 -14.44 14.24 10.89
N LYS A 190 -13.39 14.77 11.52
CA LYS A 190 -12.12 15.13 10.85
C LYS A 190 -11.29 13.93 10.44
N LYS A 191 -11.40 12.82 11.15
CA LYS A 191 -10.65 11.57 10.93
C LYS A 191 -11.61 10.39 10.82
N PRO A 192 -12.25 10.18 9.65
CA PRO A 192 -13.17 9.08 9.45
C PRO A 192 -12.52 7.72 9.72
N THR A 193 -13.31 6.80 10.28
CA THR A 193 -12.91 5.40 10.46
C THR A 193 -13.78 4.55 9.54
N VAL A 194 -13.15 3.63 8.81
CA VAL A 194 -13.83 2.69 7.94
C VAL A 194 -13.59 1.25 8.41
N ARG A 195 -14.55 0.38 8.09
CA ARG A 195 -14.44 -1.07 8.34
C ARG A 195 -13.96 -1.74 7.07
N ILE A 196 -12.87 -2.47 7.16
CA ILE A 196 -12.28 -3.23 6.05
C ILE A 196 -12.57 -4.69 6.27
N PRO A 197 -13.23 -5.39 5.32
CA PRO A 197 -13.50 -6.82 5.45
C PRO A 197 -12.20 -7.62 5.50
N THR A 198 -12.07 -8.53 6.47
CA THR A 198 -10.88 -9.39 6.61
C THR A 198 -10.77 -10.39 5.45
N LYS A 199 -11.89 -10.74 4.82
CA LYS A 199 -11.92 -11.56 3.60
C LYS A 199 -11.35 -10.87 2.37
N ASN A 200 -11.25 -9.53 2.37
CA ASN A 200 -10.77 -8.74 1.24
C ASN A 200 -9.22 -8.65 1.24
N LEU A 201 -8.55 -9.79 1.37
CA LEU A 201 -7.10 -9.84 1.15
C LEU A 201 -6.80 -9.46 -0.30
N MET A 202 -5.81 -8.59 -0.50
CA MET A 202 -5.40 -8.16 -1.83
C MET A 202 -4.35 -9.13 -2.38
N ASP A 203 -4.79 -10.06 -3.19
CA ASP A 203 -3.97 -10.97 -3.98
C ASP A 203 -4.26 -10.83 -5.48
N ALA A 204 -3.60 -11.61 -6.32
CA ALA A 204 -3.77 -11.55 -7.77
C ALA A 204 -5.21 -11.91 -8.22
N ALA A 205 -5.88 -12.83 -7.54
CA ALA A 205 -7.25 -13.23 -7.85
C ALA A 205 -8.25 -12.11 -7.48
N ALA A 206 -8.06 -11.49 -6.32
CA ALA A 206 -8.84 -10.33 -5.90
C ALA A 206 -8.66 -9.16 -6.88
N LEU A 207 -7.42 -8.83 -7.28
CA LEU A 207 -7.15 -7.78 -8.26
C LEU A 207 -7.83 -8.05 -9.60
N THR A 208 -7.73 -9.28 -10.12
CA THR A 208 -8.41 -9.68 -11.36
C THR A 208 -9.93 -9.48 -11.24
N THR A 209 -10.52 -9.92 -10.13
CA THR A 209 -11.96 -9.75 -9.88
C THR A 209 -12.38 -8.28 -9.83
N ILE A 210 -11.59 -7.44 -9.17
CA ILE A 210 -11.83 -5.98 -9.08
C ILE A 210 -11.82 -5.36 -10.49
N LEU A 211 -10.81 -5.70 -11.31
CA LEU A 211 -10.69 -5.17 -12.67
C LEU A 211 -11.80 -5.70 -13.58
N ASP A 212 -12.22 -6.97 -13.46
CA ASP A 212 -13.35 -7.52 -14.21
C ASP A 212 -14.67 -6.79 -13.89
N ARG A 213 -14.90 -6.45 -12.61
CA ARG A 213 -16.08 -5.68 -12.21
C ARG A 213 -16.01 -4.24 -12.70
N ALA A 214 -14.83 -3.61 -12.60
CA ALA A 214 -14.62 -2.26 -13.11
C ALA A 214 -14.88 -2.18 -14.62
N ASP A 215 -14.42 -3.16 -15.38
CA ASP A 215 -14.62 -3.29 -16.82
C ASP A 215 -16.12 -3.36 -17.20
N ARG A 216 -16.90 -4.09 -16.41
CA ARG A 216 -18.36 -4.18 -16.59
C ARG A 216 -19.14 -2.98 -16.01
N GLY A 217 -18.46 -1.98 -15.46
CA GLY A 217 -19.10 -0.83 -14.80
C GLY A 217 -19.83 -1.17 -13.50
N GLU A 218 -19.58 -2.34 -12.92
CA GLU A 218 -20.25 -2.81 -11.70
C GLU A 218 -19.70 -2.11 -10.45
N SER A 219 -20.50 -2.16 -9.35
CA SER A 219 -19.98 -1.82 -8.04
C SER A 219 -18.92 -2.84 -7.62
N LEU A 220 -17.83 -2.38 -6.99
CA LEU A 220 -16.78 -3.29 -6.50
C LEU A 220 -17.16 -3.97 -5.18
N ASN A 221 -18.18 -3.47 -4.47
CA ASN A 221 -18.79 -4.17 -3.34
C ASN A 221 -19.65 -5.32 -3.89
N GLY A 222 -19.27 -6.55 -3.56
CA GLY A 222 -20.01 -7.77 -3.88
C GLY A 222 -20.84 -8.25 -2.73
#